data_8b5db96084d3452c363a86d306180e50
#
_entry.id   8b5db96084d3452c363a86d306180e50
#
_cell.length_a   1.000
_cell.length_b   1.000
_cell.length_c   1.000
_cell.angle_alpha   90.00
_cell.angle_beta   90.00
_cell.angle_gamma   90.00
#
_symmetry.space_group_name_H-M   'P 1'
#
loop_
_entity.id
_entity.type
_entity.pdbx_description
1 polymer ?
#
loop_
_entity_poly.entity_id
_entity_poly.type
_entity_poly.pdbx_seq_one_letter_code
_entity_poly.pdbx_strand_id
1 'polypeptide(L)'
;IHRCEKDGVRIVLGQEVTLELIRKENPDAVIVATGAKPLVLPIEGIDQPEILSGSAVLDGTCAPGKKVLVVGGGMVGCEIAALLGEQEHEVDVIELRGEIGADVIREHKIYLMKDFEQYRIGQITGAKVCRFYKDGVEYESADGTRQEARGYDSVVLAMGYRSCNPF
;
A
#
# COMPACT_ATOMS: atom_id res chain seq x y z
N ILE A 1 -19.09 16.87 -6.27
CA ILE A 1 -18.98 18.23 -6.82
C ILE A 1 -20.34 18.91 -6.80
N HIS A 2 -21.36 18.42 -7.50
CA HIS A 2 -22.68 19.03 -7.63
C HIS A 2 -23.37 19.39 -6.28
N ARG A 3 -23.21 18.57 -5.22
CA ARG A 3 -23.74 18.90 -3.89
C ARG A 3 -22.99 20.07 -3.25
N CYS A 4 -21.67 20.12 -3.39
CA CYS A 4 -20.85 21.21 -2.85
C CYS A 4 -21.23 22.56 -3.50
N GLU A 5 -21.47 22.57 -4.82
CA GLU A 5 -21.91 23.76 -5.55
C GLU A 5 -23.27 24.26 -5.07
N LYS A 6 -24.21 23.33 -4.83
CA LYS A 6 -25.54 23.66 -4.26
C LYS A 6 -25.44 24.27 -2.86
N ASP A 7 -24.47 23.81 -2.07
CA ASP A 7 -24.23 24.31 -0.73
C ASP A 7 -23.36 25.59 -0.70
N GLY A 8 -23.14 26.21 -1.89
CA GLY A 8 -22.41 27.47 -2.03
C GLY A 8 -20.88 27.37 -1.94
N VAL A 9 -20.33 26.17 -2.06
CA VAL A 9 -18.86 25.98 -2.04
C VAL A 9 -18.25 26.45 -3.34
N ARG A 10 -17.30 27.38 -3.28
CA ARG A 10 -16.51 27.79 -4.45
C ARG A 10 -15.42 26.75 -4.73
N ILE A 11 -15.48 26.10 -5.86
CA ILE A 11 -14.52 25.11 -6.32
C ILE A 11 -13.63 25.76 -7.39
N VAL A 12 -12.31 25.74 -7.17
CA VAL A 12 -11.31 26.24 -8.12
C VAL A 12 -10.42 25.08 -8.53
N LEU A 13 -10.40 24.78 -9.83
CA LEU A 13 -9.60 23.69 -10.40
C LEU A 13 -8.41 24.25 -11.19
N GLY A 14 -7.36 23.43 -11.34
CA GLY A 14 -6.18 23.80 -12.12
C GLY A 14 -5.31 24.90 -11.50
N GLN A 15 -5.52 25.20 -10.22
CA GLN A 15 -4.74 26.22 -9.51
C GLN A 15 -3.93 25.56 -8.39
N GLU A 16 -2.62 25.73 -8.43
CA GLU A 16 -1.74 25.34 -7.34
C GLU A 16 -1.96 26.27 -6.13
N VAL A 17 -2.10 25.67 -4.95
CA VAL A 17 -2.27 26.43 -3.70
C VAL A 17 -0.89 26.74 -3.11
N THR A 18 -0.61 28.04 -2.96
CA THR A 18 0.63 28.56 -2.36
C THR A 18 0.33 29.29 -1.06
N LEU A 19 1.35 29.50 -0.22
CA LEU A 19 1.21 30.32 0.99
C LEU A 19 0.74 31.75 0.66
N GLU A 20 1.15 32.29 -0.49
CA GLU A 20 0.72 33.63 -0.93
C GLU A 20 -0.78 33.65 -1.24
N LEU A 21 -1.28 32.63 -1.92
CA LEU A 21 -2.71 32.52 -2.20
C LEU A 21 -3.51 32.40 -0.90
N ILE A 22 -3.07 31.58 0.05
CA ILE A 22 -3.73 31.43 1.35
C ILE A 22 -3.78 32.77 2.10
N ARG A 23 -2.66 33.48 2.13
CA ARG A 23 -2.59 34.83 2.76
C ARG A 23 -3.52 35.85 2.07
N LYS A 24 -3.60 35.80 0.75
CA LYS A 24 -4.47 36.69 -0.06
C LYS A 24 -5.95 36.39 0.19
N GLU A 25 -6.35 35.15 0.26
CA GLU A 25 -7.73 34.73 0.53
C GLU A 25 -8.12 34.96 2.01
N ASN A 26 -7.13 35.07 2.91
CA ASN A 26 -7.27 35.35 4.34
C ASN A 26 -8.40 34.53 5.02
N PRO A 27 -8.42 33.20 4.94
CA PRO A 27 -9.46 32.40 5.55
C PRO A 27 -9.29 32.29 7.08
N ASP A 28 -10.39 32.08 7.81
CA ASP A 28 -10.36 31.83 9.25
C ASP A 28 -9.67 30.50 9.60
N ALA A 29 -9.73 29.51 8.70
CA ALA A 29 -9.10 28.21 8.86
C ALA A 29 -8.73 27.59 7.50
N VAL A 30 -7.67 26.80 7.48
CA VAL A 30 -7.22 26.04 6.30
C VAL A 30 -7.21 24.55 6.63
N ILE A 31 -7.89 23.76 5.82
CA ILE A 31 -7.84 22.29 5.88
C ILE A 31 -6.93 21.80 4.76
N VAL A 32 -5.79 21.17 5.13
CA VAL A 32 -4.83 20.61 4.17
C VAL A 32 -5.23 19.17 3.89
N ALA A 33 -5.73 18.92 2.68
CA ALA A 33 -6.17 17.60 2.21
C ALA A 33 -5.50 17.23 0.87
N THR A 34 -4.17 17.41 0.81
CA THR A 34 -3.34 17.29 -0.40
C THR A 34 -2.90 15.84 -0.72
N GLY A 35 -3.53 14.89 -0.06
CA GLY A 35 -3.31 13.46 -0.31
C GLY A 35 -2.04 12.90 0.33
N ALA A 36 -1.64 11.74 -0.17
CA ALA A 36 -0.49 10.99 0.32
C ALA A 36 0.25 10.31 -0.84
N LYS A 37 1.50 9.94 -0.60
CA LYS A 37 2.33 9.16 -1.54
C LYS A 37 2.69 7.81 -0.90
N PRO A 38 2.88 6.75 -1.68
CA PRO A 38 3.40 5.48 -1.17
C PRO A 38 4.67 5.69 -0.37
N LEU A 39 4.76 5.04 0.78
CA LEU A 39 5.97 5.04 1.60
C LEU A 39 6.98 4.09 0.98
N VAL A 40 8.14 4.61 0.62
CA VAL A 40 9.29 3.82 0.18
C VAL A 40 10.36 3.93 1.27
N LEU A 41 10.64 2.80 1.92
CA LEU A 41 11.69 2.73 2.94
C LEU A 41 13.05 2.52 2.28
N PRO A 42 14.15 3.04 2.87
CA PRO A 42 15.50 2.87 2.34
C PRO A 42 16.04 1.46 2.66
N ILE A 43 15.45 0.44 2.03
CA ILE A 43 15.84 -0.96 2.18
C ILE A 43 16.64 -1.35 0.94
N GLU A 44 17.78 -2.04 1.14
CA GLU A 44 18.66 -2.49 0.05
C GLU A 44 17.89 -3.35 -0.97
N GLY A 45 18.06 -3.05 -2.25
CA GLY A 45 17.46 -3.79 -3.36
C GLY A 45 16.04 -3.38 -3.73
N ILE A 46 15.46 -2.34 -3.10
CA ILE A 46 14.08 -1.91 -3.36
C ILE A 46 13.85 -1.32 -4.77
N ASP A 47 14.93 -0.86 -5.44
CA ASP A 47 14.85 -0.21 -6.75
C ASP A 47 14.94 -1.20 -7.93
N GLN A 48 14.87 -2.52 -7.68
CA GLN A 48 14.90 -3.52 -8.73
C GLN A 48 13.62 -3.53 -9.56
N PRO A 49 13.67 -3.86 -10.87
CA PRO A 49 12.52 -3.78 -11.77
C PRO A 49 11.37 -4.74 -11.40
N GLU A 50 11.65 -5.81 -10.70
CA GLU A 50 10.65 -6.77 -10.21
C GLU A 50 9.91 -6.30 -8.95
N ILE A 51 10.35 -5.18 -8.35
CA ILE A 51 9.71 -4.56 -7.18
C ILE A 51 8.71 -3.51 -7.66
N LEU A 52 7.43 -3.82 -7.55
CA LEU A 52 6.34 -3.03 -8.07
C LEU A 52 5.66 -2.19 -6.97
N SER A 53 5.18 -1.02 -7.32
CA SER A 53 4.33 -0.25 -6.42
C SER A 53 2.92 -0.84 -6.37
N GLY A 54 2.36 -0.99 -5.17
CA GLY A 54 0.98 -1.46 -5.01
C GLY A 54 -0.05 -0.56 -5.71
N SER A 55 0.17 0.76 -5.73
CA SER A 55 -0.70 1.68 -6.49
C SER A 55 -0.64 1.44 -7.99
N ALA A 56 0.55 1.16 -8.54
CA ALA A 56 0.72 0.88 -9.97
C ALA A 56 0.09 -0.47 -10.38
N VAL A 57 0.02 -1.43 -9.47
CA VAL A 57 -0.72 -2.68 -9.68
C VAL A 57 -2.24 -2.41 -9.66
N LEU A 58 -2.73 -1.64 -8.70
CA LEU A 58 -4.16 -1.32 -8.57
C LEU A 58 -4.71 -0.48 -9.74
N ASP A 59 -3.92 0.45 -10.28
CA ASP A 59 -4.33 1.27 -11.43
C ASP A 59 -4.05 0.62 -12.80
N GLY A 60 -3.46 -0.59 -12.80
CA GLY A 60 -3.17 -1.38 -14.00
C GLY A 60 -1.99 -0.88 -14.83
N THR A 61 -1.17 0.04 -14.31
CA THR A 61 0.04 0.52 -15.01
C THR A 61 1.21 -0.48 -14.93
N CYS A 62 1.17 -1.41 -13.97
CA CYS A 62 2.08 -2.53 -13.85
C CYS A 62 1.32 -3.84 -13.73
N ALA A 63 1.77 -4.87 -14.45
CA ALA A 63 1.25 -6.24 -14.35
C ALA A 63 2.29 -7.11 -13.63
N PRO A 64 1.97 -7.69 -12.45
CA PRO A 64 2.86 -8.62 -11.77
C PRO A 64 2.92 -9.96 -12.50
N GLY A 65 3.97 -10.74 -12.24
CA GLY A 65 4.09 -12.12 -12.72
C GLY A 65 3.12 -13.09 -12.03
N LYS A 66 3.29 -14.40 -12.26
CA LYS A 66 2.35 -15.41 -11.75
C LYS A 66 2.40 -15.57 -10.23
N LYS A 67 3.60 -15.60 -9.67
CA LYS A 67 3.83 -15.75 -8.23
C LYS A 67 4.27 -14.44 -7.60
N VAL A 68 3.50 -13.92 -6.66
CA VAL A 68 3.63 -12.56 -6.13
C VAL A 68 3.80 -12.55 -4.62
N LEU A 69 4.80 -11.81 -4.14
CA LEU A 69 4.94 -11.48 -2.72
C LEU A 69 4.45 -10.05 -2.49
N VAL A 70 3.41 -9.87 -1.68
CA VAL A 70 2.96 -8.55 -1.23
C VAL A 70 3.65 -8.20 0.09
N VAL A 71 4.38 -7.10 0.13
CA VAL A 71 5.09 -6.60 1.31
C VAL A 71 4.25 -5.53 2.01
N GLY A 72 3.71 -5.88 3.17
CA GLY A 72 2.77 -5.10 3.96
C GLY A 72 1.37 -5.71 3.94
N GLY A 73 0.92 -6.19 5.09
CA GLY A 73 -0.37 -6.85 5.32
C GLY A 73 -1.40 -5.95 6.01
N GLY A 74 -1.32 -4.63 5.83
CA GLY A 74 -2.38 -3.69 6.18
C GLY A 74 -3.55 -3.75 5.20
N MET A 75 -4.55 -2.86 5.36
CA MET A 75 -5.77 -2.85 4.55
C MET A 75 -5.47 -2.90 3.04
N VAL A 76 -4.63 -1.98 2.54
CA VAL A 76 -4.30 -1.89 1.10
C VAL A 76 -3.56 -3.15 0.61
N GLY A 77 -2.62 -3.67 1.39
CA GLY A 77 -1.89 -4.89 1.01
C GLY A 77 -2.79 -6.12 0.96
N CYS A 78 -3.74 -6.23 1.89
CA CYS A 78 -4.74 -7.29 1.87
C CYS A 78 -5.68 -7.19 0.66
N GLU A 79 -6.12 -5.98 0.29
CA GLU A 79 -6.97 -5.75 -0.89
C GLU A 79 -6.22 -6.08 -2.19
N ILE A 80 -4.94 -5.70 -2.29
CA ILE A 80 -4.08 -6.08 -3.42
C ILE A 80 -3.94 -7.59 -3.50
N ALA A 81 -3.68 -8.27 -2.38
CA ALA A 81 -3.52 -9.71 -2.34
C ALA A 81 -4.81 -10.44 -2.76
N ALA A 82 -5.97 -9.98 -2.28
CA ALA A 82 -7.26 -10.53 -2.66
C ALA A 82 -7.57 -10.33 -4.16
N LEU A 83 -7.31 -9.12 -4.69
CA LEU A 83 -7.47 -8.81 -6.12
C LEU A 83 -6.60 -9.70 -6.99
N LEU A 84 -5.33 -9.88 -6.62
CA LEU A 84 -4.41 -10.74 -7.37
C LEU A 84 -4.80 -12.23 -7.26
N GLY A 85 -5.27 -12.68 -6.09
CA GLY A 85 -5.80 -14.02 -5.90
C GLY A 85 -7.04 -14.29 -6.76
N GLU A 86 -7.97 -13.33 -6.88
CA GLU A 86 -9.12 -13.39 -7.78
C GLU A 86 -8.70 -13.49 -9.26
N GLN A 87 -7.58 -12.85 -9.63
CA GLN A 87 -6.96 -12.91 -10.96
C GLN A 87 -6.10 -14.17 -11.17
N GLU A 88 -6.21 -15.16 -10.28
CA GLU A 88 -5.52 -16.45 -10.35
C GLU A 88 -3.99 -16.37 -10.18
N HIS A 89 -3.45 -15.32 -9.56
CA HIS A 89 -2.04 -15.29 -9.13
C HIS A 89 -1.85 -16.17 -7.88
N GLU A 90 -0.63 -16.70 -7.71
CA GLU A 90 -0.18 -17.30 -6.46
C GLU A 90 0.38 -16.20 -5.57
N VAL A 91 -0.28 -15.93 -4.44
CA VAL A 91 0.03 -14.75 -3.61
C VAL A 91 0.41 -15.15 -2.20
N ASP A 92 1.53 -14.60 -1.73
CA ASP A 92 1.90 -14.57 -0.33
C ASP A 92 1.96 -13.12 0.17
N VAL A 93 1.58 -12.90 1.42
CA VAL A 93 1.69 -11.58 2.08
C VAL A 93 2.68 -11.69 3.23
N ILE A 94 3.66 -10.79 3.27
CA ILE A 94 4.61 -10.66 4.38
C ILE A 94 4.31 -9.38 5.16
N GLU A 95 4.16 -9.51 6.50
CA GLU A 95 3.75 -8.43 7.39
C GLU A 95 4.65 -8.36 8.63
N LEU A 96 5.05 -7.14 8.99
CA LEU A 96 5.86 -6.85 10.18
C LEU A 96 5.12 -7.18 11.48
N ARG A 97 3.82 -6.90 11.53
CA ARG A 97 2.99 -7.19 12.70
C ARG A 97 2.71 -8.69 12.82
N GLY A 98 2.29 -9.13 14.00
CA GLY A 98 1.97 -10.54 14.26
C GLY A 98 0.67 -11.02 13.61
N GLU A 99 -0.08 -10.15 12.92
CA GLU A 99 -1.32 -10.49 12.24
C GLU A 99 -1.54 -9.66 10.97
N ILE A 100 -2.20 -10.26 10.00
CA ILE A 100 -2.66 -9.60 8.76
C ILE A 100 -3.91 -8.75 9.06
N GLY A 101 -4.02 -7.59 8.40
CA GLY A 101 -5.18 -6.71 8.52
C GLY A 101 -5.38 -6.14 9.93
N ALA A 102 -4.29 -5.83 10.64
CA ALA A 102 -4.35 -5.27 12.00
C ALA A 102 -5.01 -3.88 12.05
N ASP A 103 -5.05 -3.15 10.95
CA ASP A 103 -5.66 -1.83 10.76
C ASP A 103 -7.03 -1.89 10.04
N VAL A 104 -7.47 -3.09 9.68
CA VAL A 104 -8.77 -3.29 9.02
C VAL A 104 -9.88 -3.36 10.07
N ILE A 105 -10.97 -2.63 9.85
CA ILE A 105 -12.15 -2.70 10.70
C ILE A 105 -12.73 -4.12 10.70
N ARG A 106 -13.25 -4.56 11.85
CA ARG A 106 -13.64 -5.95 12.09
C ARG A 106 -14.58 -6.51 11.03
N GLU A 107 -15.58 -5.74 10.63
CA GLU A 107 -16.60 -6.14 9.67
C GLU A 107 -15.99 -6.41 8.29
N HIS A 108 -15.08 -5.56 7.85
CA HIS A 108 -14.37 -5.72 6.57
C HIS A 108 -13.37 -6.89 6.63
N LYS A 109 -12.64 -7.02 7.75
CA LYS A 109 -11.66 -8.09 7.95
C LYS A 109 -12.25 -9.49 7.78
N ILE A 110 -13.53 -9.70 8.18
CA ILE A 110 -14.22 -11.00 8.01
C ILE A 110 -14.32 -11.38 6.53
N TYR A 111 -14.63 -10.44 5.66
CA TYR A 111 -14.72 -10.69 4.21
C TYR A 111 -13.33 -10.89 3.60
N LEU A 112 -12.39 -10.05 3.93
CA LEU A 112 -11.00 -10.17 3.49
C LEU A 112 -10.38 -11.53 3.85
N MET A 113 -10.60 -12.03 5.07
CA MET A 113 -10.07 -13.34 5.47
C MET A 113 -10.76 -14.50 4.74
N LYS A 114 -12.01 -14.36 4.30
CA LYS A 114 -12.65 -15.35 3.40
C LYS A 114 -11.97 -15.36 2.03
N ASP A 115 -11.62 -14.20 1.48
CA ASP A 115 -10.89 -14.10 0.21
C ASP A 115 -9.49 -14.75 0.34
N PHE A 116 -8.81 -14.52 1.46
CA PHE A 116 -7.53 -15.16 1.77
C PHE A 116 -7.63 -16.69 1.81
N GLU A 117 -8.69 -17.23 2.40
CA GLU A 117 -8.96 -18.66 2.43
C GLU A 117 -9.33 -19.18 1.03
N GLN A 118 -10.24 -18.51 0.33
CA GLN A 118 -10.73 -18.88 -0.99
C GLN A 118 -9.61 -18.94 -2.03
N TYR A 119 -8.74 -17.92 -2.05
CA TYR A 119 -7.65 -17.81 -3.02
C TYR A 119 -6.33 -18.41 -2.50
N ARG A 120 -6.34 -19.01 -1.30
CA ARG A 120 -5.18 -19.65 -0.66
C ARG A 120 -3.99 -18.72 -0.53
N ILE A 121 -4.24 -17.47 -0.14
CA ILE A 121 -3.21 -16.46 0.05
C ILE A 121 -2.35 -16.84 1.26
N GLY A 122 -1.05 -17.02 1.05
CA GLY A 122 -0.09 -17.34 2.09
C GLY A 122 0.18 -16.13 3.01
N GLN A 123 0.54 -16.39 4.27
CA GLN A 123 0.74 -15.35 5.27
C GLN A 123 2.06 -15.58 6.02
N ILE A 124 2.95 -14.60 5.99
CA ILE A 124 4.22 -14.55 6.73
C ILE A 124 4.13 -13.36 7.67
N THR A 125 3.85 -13.58 8.96
CA THR A 125 3.62 -12.53 9.94
C THR A 125 4.77 -12.43 10.95
N GLY A 126 4.89 -11.29 11.66
CA GLY A 126 6.01 -11.02 12.56
C GLY A 126 7.34 -10.94 11.83
N ALA A 127 7.33 -10.53 10.56
CA ALA A 127 8.46 -10.59 9.65
C ALA A 127 8.86 -9.19 9.17
N LYS A 128 10.02 -8.72 9.59
CA LYS A 128 10.59 -7.44 9.21
C LYS A 128 11.46 -7.61 7.97
N VAL A 129 11.03 -7.11 6.82
CA VAL A 129 11.84 -7.12 5.60
C VAL A 129 13.09 -6.28 5.78
N CYS A 130 14.26 -6.87 5.52
CA CYS A 130 15.58 -6.27 5.70
C CYS A 130 16.31 -6.03 4.37
N ARG A 131 16.00 -6.82 3.33
CA ARG A 131 16.61 -6.72 2.01
C ARG A 131 15.64 -7.23 0.94
N PHE A 132 15.68 -6.61 -0.23
CA PHE A 132 14.99 -7.09 -1.42
C PHE A 132 15.97 -7.79 -2.36
N TYR A 133 15.50 -8.86 -2.96
CA TYR A 133 16.16 -9.58 -4.04
C TYR A 133 15.25 -9.55 -5.28
N LYS A 134 15.81 -9.90 -6.41
CA LYS A 134 15.08 -9.99 -7.68
C LYS A 134 13.81 -10.86 -7.59
N ASP A 135 13.87 -11.93 -6.79
CA ASP A 135 12.83 -12.97 -6.68
C ASP A 135 12.27 -13.11 -5.25
N GLY A 136 12.39 -12.08 -4.41
CA GLY A 136 11.87 -12.13 -3.05
C GLY A 136 12.56 -11.21 -2.05
N VAL A 137 12.56 -11.61 -0.78
CA VAL A 137 13.08 -10.80 0.31
C VAL A 137 13.86 -11.61 1.34
N GLU A 138 14.81 -10.97 2.03
CA GLU A 138 15.32 -11.39 3.35
C GLU A 138 14.53 -10.66 4.43
N TYR A 139 14.15 -11.37 5.47
CA TYR A 139 13.43 -10.82 6.60
C TYR A 139 13.93 -11.36 7.94
N GLU A 140 13.71 -10.59 8.98
CA GLU A 140 13.97 -10.97 10.37
C GLU A 140 12.63 -11.33 11.02
N SER A 141 12.52 -12.57 11.51
CA SER A 141 11.36 -13.07 12.26
C SER A 141 11.31 -12.47 13.66
N ALA A 142 10.16 -12.60 14.33
CA ALA A 142 9.94 -12.07 15.68
C ALA A 142 10.94 -12.58 16.74
N ASP A 143 11.56 -13.75 16.53
CA ASP A 143 12.63 -14.33 17.37
C ASP A 143 14.04 -13.81 17.03
N GLY A 144 14.17 -12.88 16.07
CA GLY A 144 15.44 -12.35 15.59
C GLY A 144 16.16 -13.22 14.56
N THR A 145 15.57 -14.33 14.12
CA THR A 145 16.16 -15.21 13.11
C THR A 145 16.00 -14.60 11.72
N ARG A 146 17.07 -14.58 10.92
CA ARG A 146 17.00 -14.19 9.51
C ARG A 146 16.57 -15.35 8.63
N GLN A 147 15.64 -15.08 7.76
CA GLN A 147 15.05 -16.02 6.82
C GLN A 147 14.88 -15.36 5.45
N GLU A 148 14.66 -16.17 4.43
CA GLU A 148 14.40 -15.71 3.08
C GLU A 148 13.05 -16.25 2.56
N ALA A 149 12.31 -15.41 1.88
CA ALA A 149 11.14 -15.77 1.08
C ALA A 149 11.50 -15.54 -0.39
N ARG A 150 11.63 -16.60 -1.18
CA ARG A 150 12.21 -16.57 -2.53
C ARG A 150 11.32 -17.29 -3.56
N GLY A 151 11.65 -17.10 -4.82
CA GLY A 151 10.98 -17.77 -5.93
C GLY A 151 9.69 -17.09 -6.37
N TYR A 152 9.61 -15.76 -6.19
CA TYR A 152 8.53 -14.93 -6.71
C TYR A 152 8.92 -14.27 -8.03
N ASP A 153 7.95 -14.10 -8.91
CA ASP A 153 8.14 -13.38 -10.18
C ASP A 153 8.10 -11.86 -9.97
N SER A 154 7.38 -11.41 -8.94
CA SER A 154 7.25 -10.00 -8.59
C SER A 154 7.07 -9.81 -7.08
N VAL A 155 7.55 -8.68 -6.58
CA VAL A 155 7.30 -8.21 -5.21
C VAL A 155 6.50 -6.91 -5.29
N VAL A 156 5.38 -6.82 -4.58
CA VAL A 156 4.48 -5.65 -4.58
C VAL A 156 4.56 -4.93 -3.25
N LEU A 157 4.92 -3.64 -3.28
CA LEU A 157 5.06 -2.82 -2.09
C LEU A 157 3.72 -2.23 -1.65
N ALA A 158 3.29 -2.57 -0.44
CA ALA A 158 2.10 -2.06 0.23
C ALA A 158 2.42 -1.59 1.68
N MET A 159 3.59 -0.97 1.88
CA MET A 159 4.13 -0.58 3.18
C MET A 159 3.49 0.68 3.78
N GLY A 160 2.35 1.13 3.24
CA GLY A 160 1.62 2.31 3.71
C GLY A 160 1.90 3.57 2.89
N TYR A 161 1.43 4.71 3.42
CA TYR A 161 1.48 6.01 2.75
C TYR A 161 2.03 7.08 3.69
N ARG A 162 2.69 8.07 3.11
CA ARG A 162 3.12 9.30 3.80
C ARG A 162 2.30 10.47 3.28
N SER A 163 1.72 11.25 4.19
CA SER A 163 0.97 12.46 3.84
C SER A 163 1.84 13.45 3.06
N CYS A 164 1.25 14.10 2.05
CA CYS A 164 1.84 15.23 1.36
C CYS A 164 1.38 16.51 2.05
N ASN A 165 2.29 17.19 2.74
CA ASN A 165 2.05 18.52 3.27
C ASN A 165 3.04 19.49 2.61
N PRO A 166 2.58 20.35 1.69
CA PRO A 166 3.44 21.31 0.97
C PRO A 166 3.70 22.62 1.74
N PHE A 167 3.12 22.79 2.95
CA PHE A 167 3.19 24.02 3.75
C PHE A 167 3.97 23.85 5.04
#